data_86412b3b97528181f9d2f938cba43c47
#
_entry.id   86412b3b97528181f9d2f938cba43c47
#
_cell.length_a   1.000
_cell.length_b   1.000
_cell.length_c   1.000
_cell.angle_alpha   90.00
_cell.angle_beta   90.00
_cell.angle_gamma   90.00
#
_symmetry.space_group_name_H-M   'P 1'
#
loop_
_entity.id
_entity.type
_entity.pdbx_description
1 polymer ?
#
loop_
_entity_poly.entity_id
_entity_poly.type
_entity_poly.pdbx_seq_one_letter_code
_entity_poly.pdbx_strand_id
1 'polypeptide(L)'
;MPRRQTTVDTHVHIWEMPPIAPIGPSAPNFTSKPKAHGNAELQLADMVANQVDKTVLVQTSFSTWDNEYVAASAIKYPDRFVSMGLVDPLDDKNAEQAVYWMDEREMQGFRFHPQYYSEVDILKRPENDAMFRQIEKRAGIVQIHNRPEHAHQLDYVAAKYPGITWLIDHMMYPEPNMAPDWDAYKPVLALAKHDNVLMKISDIHNRSESDEHPFSDMHDVIKMAMDAFGTNRVMWGTGYPGYHRVEHGWLSLADELKLVREGFGWLSSAEQDKYLGGNAMRIWNWNRE
;
A
#
# COMPACT_ATOMS: atom_id res chain seq x y z
N MET A 1 33.18 6.00 -1.18
CA MET A 1 32.12 6.03 -0.18
C MET A 1 31.17 4.89 -0.47
N PRO A 2 30.68 4.10 0.47
CA PRO A 2 29.62 3.13 0.21
C PRO A 2 28.42 3.90 -0.39
N ARG A 3 27.79 3.33 -1.41
CA ARG A 3 26.61 3.93 -2.05
C ARG A 3 25.49 3.96 -1.02
N ARG A 4 24.95 5.14 -0.73
CA ARG A 4 23.75 5.25 0.11
C ARG A 4 22.64 4.43 -0.54
N GLN A 5 21.96 3.63 0.26
CA GLN A 5 20.87 2.82 -0.24
C GLN A 5 19.67 3.68 -0.64
N THR A 6 18.98 3.23 -1.68
CA THR A 6 17.72 3.82 -2.14
C THR A 6 16.62 3.57 -1.11
N THR A 7 16.00 4.63 -0.60
CA THR A 7 14.85 4.58 0.30
C THR A 7 13.58 4.84 -0.51
N VAL A 8 12.60 3.94 -0.41
CA VAL A 8 11.33 4.01 -1.15
C VAL A 8 10.17 3.94 -0.19
N ASP A 9 9.35 4.98 -0.16
CA ASP A 9 8.06 4.92 0.52
C ASP A 9 7.03 4.28 -0.41
N THR A 10 6.58 3.08 -0.04
CA THR A 10 5.71 2.29 -0.92
C THR A 10 4.21 2.60 -0.75
N HIS A 11 3.86 3.60 0.06
CA HIS A 11 2.46 3.95 0.28
C HIS A 11 2.30 5.41 0.69
N VAL A 12 2.00 6.28 -0.26
CA VAL A 12 1.69 7.69 0.02
C VAL A 12 0.45 8.11 -0.76
N HIS A 13 -0.44 8.82 -0.08
CA HIS A 13 -1.59 9.48 -0.69
C HIS A 13 -1.26 10.93 -1.01
N ILE A 14 -1.64 11.40 -2.18
CA ILE A 14 -1.58 12.82 -2.55
C ILE A 14 -2.92 13.31 -3.08
N TRP A 15 -3.19 14.60 -2.92
CA TRP A 15 -4.40 15.27 -3.40
C TRP A 15 -4.19 16.77 -3.55
N GLU A 16 -5.08 17.43 -4.30
CA GLU A 16 -5.17 18.89 -4.40
C GLU A 16 -6.32 19.43 -3.55
N MET A 17 -6.27 20.73 -3.26
CA MET A 17 -7.37 21.45 -2.61
C MET A 17 -7.98 22.50 -3.55
N PRO A 18 -9.30 22.55 -3.70
CA PRO A 18 -10.28 21.63 -3.10
C PRO A 18 -10.12 20.20 -3.65
N PRO A 19 -10.50 19.17 -2.86
CA PRO A 19 -10.44 17.79 -3.36
C PRO A 19 -11.28 17.65 -4.62
N ILE A 20 -10.79 16.87 -5.57
CA ILE A 20 -11.55 16.51 -6.77
C ILE A 20 -12.82 15.80 -6.34
N ALA A 21 -13.95 16.17 -6.96
CA ALA A 21 -15.20 15.46 -6.75
C ALA A 21 -15.07 14.02 -7.26
N PRO A 22 -15.55 13.01 -6.50
CA PRO A 22 -15.44 11.62 -6.93
C PRO A 22 -16.23 11.39 -8.22
N ILE A 23 -15.65 10.59 -9.11
CA ILE A 23 -16.36 10.07 -10.29
C ILE A 23 -17.10 8.80 -9.88
N GLY A 24 -18.39 8.77 -10.10
CA GLY A 24 -19.25 7.65 -9.74
C GLY A 24 -19.60 7.58 -8.25
N PRO A 25 -20.21 6.51 -7.78
CA PRO A 25 -20.55 6.33 -6.39
C PRO A 25 -19.26 6.22 -5.56
N SER A 26 -19.22 6.88 -4.40
CA SER A 26 -18.12 6.72 -3.45
C SER A 26 -17.99 5.26 -3.02
N ALA A 27 -16.77 4.85 -2.70
CA ALA A 27 -16.57 3.55 -2.06
C ALA A 27 -17.45 3.45 -0.80
N PRO A 28 -18.08 2.29 -0.56
CA PRO A 28 -18.91 2.13 0.64
C PRO A 28 -18.17 2.56 1.91
N ASN A 29 -18.89 3.22 2.80
CA ASN A 29 -18.40 3.69 4.12
C ASN A 29 -17.33 4.80 4.10
N PHE A 30 -17.09 5.46 2.97
CA PHE A 30 -16.18 6.58 2.92
C PHE A 30 -16.93 7.92 2.89
N THR A 31 -16.73 8.77 3.91
CA THR A 31 -17.46 10.04 4.08
C THR A 31 -16.56 11.26 4.33
N SER A 32 -15.27 11.06 4.64
CA SER A 32 -14.39 12.18 5.02
C SER A 32 -13.63 12.73 3.80
N LYS A 33 -13.44 14.05 3.80
CA LYS A 33 -12.62 14.76 2.82
C LYS A 33 -11.46 15.45 3.54
N PRO A 34 -10.30 15.60 2.88
CA PRO A 34 -9.17 16.29 3.48
C PRO A 34 -9.49 17.76 3.72
N LYS A 35 -8.92 18.33 4.79
CA LYS A 35 -9.07 19.74 5.16
C LYS A 35 -7.79 20.55 4.86
N ALA A 36 -6.69 19.88 4.55
CA ALA A 36 -5.39 20.49 4.27
C ALA A 36 -4.84 20.00 2.93
N HIS A 37 -3.88 20.72 2.37
CA HIS A 37 -3.18 20.30 1.16
C HIS A 37 -2.31 19.06 1.40
N GLY A 38 -2.27 18.19 0.40
CA GLY A 38 -1.40 17.02 0.37
C GLY A 38 -0.91 16.75 -1.06
N ASN A 39 -0.43 17.80 -1.74
CA ASN A 39 -0.07 17.75 -3.15
C ASN A 39 1.32 17.15 -3.40
N ALA A 40 1.62 16.86 -4.67
CA ALA A 40 2.86 16.23 -5.11
C ALA A 40 4.11 17.07 -4.72
N GLU A 41 4.03 18.39 -4.77
CA GLU A 41 5.14 19.29 -4.45
C GLU A 41 5.48 19.25 -2.95
N LEU A 42 4.48 19.18 -2.08
CA LEU A 42 4.69 18.97 -0.64
C LEU A 42 5.34 17.62 -0.37
N GLN A 43 4.88 16.57 -1.04
CA GLN A 43 5.50 15.23 -0.94
C GLN A 43 6.95 15.25 -1.39
N LEU A 44 7.28 15.92 -2.51
CA LEU A 44 8.66 16.04 -2.98
C LEU A 44 9.55 16.80 -1.98
N ALA A 45 9.03 17.87 -1.36
CA ALA A 45 9.76 18.62 -0.35
C ALA A 45 10.07 17.74 0.88
N ASP A 46 9.10 16.97 1.37
CA ASP A 46 9.29 16.03 2.48
C ASP A 46 10.28 14.91 2.15
N MET A 47 10.20 14.36 0.95
CA MET A 47 11.16 13.35 0.47
C MET A 47 12.58 13.88 0.49
N VAL A 48 12.81 15.14 0.02
CA VAL A 48 14.13 15.77 0.04
C VAL A 48 14.61 15.97 1.47
N ALA A 49 13.76 16.50 2.35
CA ALA A 49 14.10 16.75 3.75
C ALA A 49 14.48 15.47 4.51
N ASN A 50 13.86 14.33 4.17
CA ASN A 50 14.01 13.06 4.87
C ASN A 50 14.85 12.03 4.11
N GLN A 51 15.45 12.41 2.97
CA GLN A 51 16.27 11.53 2.13
C GLN A 51 15.51 10.29 1.63
N VAL A 52 14.23 10.43 1.32
CA VAL A 52 13.44 9.42 0.60
C VAL A 52 13.64 9.65 -0.90
N ASP A 53 14.06 8.62 -1.60
CA ASP A 53 14.43 8.73 -3.01
C ASP A 53 13.22 8.64 -3.94
N LYS A 54 12.32 7.71 -3.64
CA LYS A 54 11.18 7.36 -4.49
C LYS A 54 9.93 7.10 -3.65
N THR A 55 8.77 7.25 -4.27
CA THR A 55 7.47 7.04 -3.61
C THR A 55 6.47 6.38 -4.55
N VAL A 56 5.74 5.41 -4.04
CA VAL A 56 4.55 4.85 -4.70
C VAL A 56 3.34 5.68 -4.29
N LEU A 57 2.80 6.43 -5.23
CA LEU A 57 1.58 7.20 -5.03
C LEU A 57 0.37 6.26 -5.12
N VAL A 58 -0.45 6.23 -4.09
CA VAL A 58 -1.65 5.40 -4.01
C VAL A 58 -2.86 6.32 -4.00
N GLN A 59 -3.82 6.08 -4.91
CA GLN A 59 -5.03 6.88 -4.98
C GLN A 59 -5.80 6.87 -3.66
N THR A 60 -6.36 8.02 -3.32
CA THR A 60 -7.17 8.20 -2.11
C THR A 60 -8.59 7.66 -2.30
N SER A 61 -9.15 7.05 -1.24
CA SER A 61 -10.54 6.55 -1.29
C SER A 61 -11.57 7.67 -1.47
N PHE A 62 -11.29 8.88 -1.03
CA PHE A 62 -12.22 10.01 -1.17
C PHE A 62 -12.28 10.60 -2.58
N SER A 63 -11.25 10.40 -3.41
CA SER A 63 -11.28 10.74 -4.84
C SER A 63 -11.82 9.58 -5.69
N THR A 64 -12.06 8.43 -5.07
CA THR A 64 -12.61 7.20 -5.67
C THR A 64 -11.96 6.85 -7.00
N TRP A 65 -12.72 6.87 -8.08
CA TRP A 65 -12.35 6.33 -9.38
C TRP A 65 -11.64 7.33 -10.30
N ASP A 66 -11.50 8.60 -9.87
CA ASP A 66 -10.73 9.62 -10.58
C ASP A 66 -9.24 9.55 -10.20
N ASN A 67 -8.48 8.79 -10.95
CA ASN A 67 -7.04 8.63 -10.73
C ASN A 67 -6.19 9.70 -11.41
N GLU A 68 -6.79 10.70 -12.08
CA GLU A 68 -6.06 11.60 -12.98
C GLU A 68 -4.91 12.35 -12.28
N TYR A 69 -5.17 12.91 -11.09
CA TYR A 69 -4.15 13.68 -10.38
C TYR A 69 -2.94 12.83 -9.98
N VAL A 70 -3.19 11.61 -9.47
CA VAL A 70 -2.14 10.69 -9.03
C VAL A 70 -1.33 10.17 -10.22
N ALA A 71 -2.00 9.81 -11.33
CA ALA A 71 -1.36 9.38 -12.57
C ALA A 71 -0.53 10.51 -13.19
N ALA A 72 -1.11 11.71 -13.35
CA ALA A 72 -0.41 12.87 -13.91
C ALA A 72 0.81 13.27 -13.07
N SER A 73 0.74 13.17 -11.74
CA SER A 73 1.88 13.43 -10.86
C SER A 73 3.02 12.43 -11.07
N ALA A 74 2.70 11.14 -11.26
CA ALA A 74 3.72 10.12 -11.54
C ALA A 74 4.36 10.32 -12.92
N ILE A 75 3.58 10.69 -13.94
CA ILE A 75 4.08 11.01 -15.27
C ILE A 75 4.97 12.28 -15.25
N LYS A 76 4.60 13.29 -14.45
CA LYS A 76 5.36 14.55 -14.31
C LYS A 76 6.71 14.34 -13.61
N TYR A 77 6.80 13.40 -12.68
CA TYR A 77 8.00 13.13 -11.88
C TYR A 77 8.42 11.66 -11.92
N PRO A 78 8.74 11.09 -13.10
CA PRO A 78 8.90 9.64 -13.30
C PRO A 78 10.09 9.05 -12.52
N ASP A 79 11.14 9.85 -12.26
CA ASP A 79 12.28 9.43 -11.43
C ASP A 79 11.95 9.34 -9.93
N ARG A 80 10.84 9.93 -9.52
CA ARG A 80 10.45 10.06 -8.11
C ARG A 80 9.19 9.27 -7.77
N PHE A 81 8.25 9.16 -8.71
CA PHE A 81 6.94 8.59 -8.48
C PHE A 81 6.59 7.48 -9.46
N VAL A 82 5.89 6.50 -8.96
CA VAL A 82 5.00 5.58 -9.70
C VAL A 82 3.62 5.64 -9.06
N SER A 83 2.58 5.21 -9.76
CA SER A 83 1.21 5.34 -9.27
C SER A 83 0.43 4.04 -9.27
N MET A 84 -0.48 3.94 -8.29
CA MET A 84 -1.47 2.89 -8.09
C MET A 84 -2.85 3.53 -8.02
N GLY A 85 -3.78 3.06 -8.84
CA GLY A 85 -5.13 3.62 -8.94
C GLY A 85 -6.19 2.89 -8.12
N LEU A 86 -7.42 3.36 -8.27
CA LEU A 86 -8.63 2.65 -7.87
C LEU A 86 -9.50 2.38 -9.09
N VAL A 87 -10.11 1.22 -9.15
CA VAL A 87 -11.16 0.87 -10.12
C VAL A 87 -12.34 0.33 -9.35
N ASP A 88 -13.55 0.73 -9.75
CA ASP A 88 -14.77 0.24 -9.11
C ASP A 88 -14.96 -1.26 -9.42
N PRO A 89 -14.87 -2.14 -8.42
CA PRO A 89 -15.04 -3.57 -8.65
C PRO A 89 -16.50 -3.97 -8.95
N LEU A 90 -17.43 -3.03 -8.88
CA LEU A 90 -18.85 -3.23 -9.20
C LEU A 90 -19.22 -2.71 -10.59
N ASP A 91 -18.36 -1.94 -11.25
CA ASP A 91 -18.59 -1.43 -12.58
C ASP A 91 -18.41 -2.56 -13.62
N ASP A 92 -19.34 -2.68 -14.54
CA ASP A 92 -19.30 -3.66 -15.65
C ASP A 92 -18.18 -3.38 -16.67
N LYS A 93 -17.62 -2.14 -16.66
CA LYS A 93 -16.50 -1.69 -17.48
C LYS A 93 -15.15 -1.70 -16.74
N ASN A 94 -15.08 -2.31 -15.57
CA ASN A 94 -13.86 -2.29 -14.76
C ASN A 94 -12.61 -2.83 -15.49
N ALA A 95 -12.79 -3.81 -16.38
CA ALA A 95 -11.69 -4.34 -17.19
C ALA A 95 -11.18 -3.31 -18.23
N GLU A 96 -12.07 -2.55 -18.86
CA GLU A 96 -11.70 -1.47 -19.81
C GLU A 96 -11.00 -0.33 -19.06
N GLN A 97 -11.50 0.05 -17.89
CA GLN A 97 -10.90 1.07 -17.03
C GLN A 97 -9.49 0.65 -16.58
N ALA A 98 -9.31 -0.61 -16.17
CA ALA A 98 -8.00 -1.11 -15.79
C ALA A 98 -6.99 -1.01 -16.96
N VAL A 99 -7.41 -1.36 -18.18
CA VAL A 99 -6.59 -1.21 -19.38
C VAL A 99 -6.21 0.25 -19.62
N TYR A 100 -7.20 1.16 -19.62
CA TYR A 100 -6.97 2.59 -19.83
C TYR A 100 -5.95 3.17 -18.83
N TRP A 101 -6.15 2.92 -17.54
CA TRP A 101 -5.28 3.48 -16.51
C TRP A 101 -3.86 2.90 -16.57
N MET A 102 -3.69 1.63 -16.95
CA MET A 102 -2.38 1.02 -17.07
C MET A 102 -1.66 1.39 -18.37
N ASP A 103 -2.36 1.38 -19.51
CA ASP A 103 -1.72 1.57 -20.82
C ASP A 103 -1.59 3.05 -21.19
N GLU A 104 -2.64 3.87 -20.94
CA GLU A 104 -2.67 5.26 -21.36
C GLU A 104 -2.21 6.23 -20.26
N ARG A 105 -2.34 5.83 -18.98
CA ARG A 105 -1.99 6.67 -17.83
C ARG A 105 -0.84 6.09 -16.99
N GLU A 106 -0.19 5.04 -17.48
CA GLU A 106 1.03 4.44 -16.94
C GLU A 106 0.94 4.00 -15.48
N MET A 107 -0.25 3.74 -14.96
CA MET A 107 -0.40 3.19 -13.62
C MET A 107 0.11 1.75 -13.56
N GLN A 108 0.76 1.38 -12.46
CA GLN A 108 1.34 0.04 -12.33
C GLN A 108 0.39 -0.98 -11.70
N GLY A 109 -0.84 -0.56 -11.41
CA GLY A 109 -1.88 -1.42 -10.91
C GLY A 109 -2.87 -0.68 -10.02
N PHE A 110 -3.57 -1.41 -9.17
CA PHE A 110 -4.71 -0.88 -8.43
C PHE A 110 -4.74 -1.33 -6.98
N ARG A 111 -5.46 -0.55 -6.16
CA ARG A 111 -5.77 -0.88 -4.78
C ARG A 111 -7.24 -1.26 -4.65
N PHE A 112 -7.53 -2.32 -3.92
CA PHE A 112 -8.89 -2.72 -3.57
C PHE A 112 -9.09 -2.75 -2.06
N HIS A 113 -10.34 -2.52 -1.65
CA HIS A 113 -10.75 -2.41 -0.25
C HIS A 113 -11.88 -3.41 0.06
N PRO A 114 -11.63 -4.72 0.10
CA PRO A 114 -12.68 -5.72 0.33
C PRO A 114 -13.50 -5.46 1.58
N GLN A 115 -12.89 -4.93 2.64
CA GLN A 115 -13.56 -4.58 3.89
C GLN A 115 -14.69 -3.54 3.77
N TYR A 116 -14.77 -2.81 2.63
CA TYR A 116 -15.85 -1.86 2.39
C TYR A 116 -17.09 -2.52 1.78
N TYR A 117 -17.00 -3.79 1.41
CA TYR A 117 -18.05 -4.56 0.75
C TYR A 117 -18.44 -5.76 1.65
N SER A 118 -18.94 -5.47 2.87
CA SER A 118 -19.19 -6.48 3.91
C SER A 118 -20.13 -7.62 3.50
N GLU A 119 -21.04 -7.33 2.54
CA GLU A 119 -22.03 -8.29 2.07
C GLU A 119 -21.54 -9.19 0.91
N VAL A 120 -20.31 -8.93 0.39
CA VAL A 120 -19.84 -9.60 -0.84
C VAL A 120 -18.33 -9.87 -0.76
N ASP A 121 -17.92 -11.07 -1.11
CA ASP A 121 -16.51 -11.41 -1.36
C ASP A 121 -16.03 -10.74 -2.67
N ILE A 122 -15.80 -9.44 -2.62
CA ILE A 122 -15.61 -8.58 -3.80
C ILE A 122 -14.48 -9.04 -4.73
N LEU A 123 -13.40 -9.61 -4.20
CA LEU A 123 -12.30 -10.11 -5.01
C LEU A 123 -12.65 -11.44 -5.70
N LYS A 124 -13.60 -12.20 -5.16
CA LYS A 124 -13.98 -13.51 -5.69
C LYS A 124 -15.13 -13.46 -6.70
N ARG A 125 -15.69 -12.26 -6.95
CA ARG A 125 -16.78 -12.10 -7.91
C ARG A 125 -16.35 -12.53 -9.31
N PRO A 126 -17.13 -13.37 -10.01
CA PRO A 126 -16.84 -13.78 -11.39
C PRO A 126 -16.77 -12.57 -12.36
N GLU A 127 -17.54 -11.51 -12.11
CA GLU A 127 -17.59 -10.30 -12.92
C GLU A 127 -16.25 -9.56 -12.94
N ASN A 128 -15.41 -9.74 -11.92
CA ASN A 128 -14.07 -9.16 -11.84
C ASN A 128 -12.99 -9.99 -12.57
N ASP A 129 -13.33 -11.16 -13.09
CA ASP A 129 -12.38 -12.07 -13.76
C ASP A 129 -11.68 -11.40 -14.94
N ALA A 130 -12.44 -10.73 -15.78
CA ALA A 130 -11.91 -10.03 -16.95
C ALA A 130 -10.91 -8.93 -16.56
N MET A 131 -11.22 -8.15 -15.51
CA MET A 131 -10.34 -7.12 -14.98
C MET A 131 -9.02 -7.70 -14.46
N PHE A 132 -9.08 -8.72 -13.60
CA PHE A 132 -7.87 -9.34 -13.06
C PHE A 132 -7.01 -9.97 -14.17
N ARG A 133 -7.59 -10.58 -15.20
CA ARG A 133 -6.83 -11.07 -16.35
C ARG A 133 -6.16 -9.94 -17.14
N GLN A 134 -6.77 -8.77 -17.27
CA GLN A 134 -6.12 -7.63 -17.90
C GLN A 134 -4.94 -7.10 -17.06
N ILE A 135 -5.08 -7.09 -15.74
CA ILE A 135 -3.99 -6.72 -14.82
C ILE A 135 -2.87 -7.77 -14.90
N GLU A 136 -3.20 -9.06 -14.88
CA GLU A 136 -2.24 -10.17 -14.98
C GLU A 136 -1.43 -10.12 -16.27
N LYS A 137 -2.10 -9.88 -17.41
CA LYS A 137 -1.44 -9.75 -18.73
C LYS A 137 -0.37 -8.65 -18.76
N ARG A 138 -0.50 -7.65 -17.89
CA ARG A 138 0.43 -6.51 -17.77
C ARG A 138 1.43 -6.69 -16.62
N ALA A 139 1.48 -7.87 -16.00
CA ALA A 139 2.25 -8.12 -14.78
C ALA A 139 2.00 -7.04 -13.70
N GLY A 140 0.74 -6.63 -13.58
CA GLY A 140 0.34 -5.54 -12.70
C GLY A 140 0.42 -5.91 -11.22
N ILE A 141 0.38 -4.87 -10.39
CA ILE A 141 0.41 -4.98 -8.94
C ILE A 141 -1.00 -4.71 -8.40
N VAL A 142 -1.48 -5.54 -7.47
CA VAL A 142 -2.74 -5.32 -6.78
C VAL A 142 -2.50 -5.18 -5.29
N GLN A 143 -2.82 -4.00 -4.75
CA GLN A 143 -2.74 -3.72 -3.32
C GLN A 143 -4.07 -4.06 -2.67
N ILE A 144 -4.03 -4.72 -1.51
CA ILE A 144 -5.21 -5.16 -0.79
C ILE A 144 -5.26 -4.51 0.59
N HIS A 145 -6.20 -3.60 0.75
CA HIS A 145 -6.54 -2.98 2.02
C HIS A 145 -7.70 -3.74 2.65
N ASN A 146 -7.41 -4.58 3.61
CA ASN A 146 -8.37 -5.54 4.15
C ASN A 146 -8.14 -5.80 5.64
N ARG A 147 -8.96 -6.65 6.23
CA ARG A 147 -8.85 -7.15 7.59
C ARG A 147 -8.62 -8.67 7.60
N PRO A 148 -8.07 -9.23 8.71
CA PRO A 148 -7.72 -10.66 8.78
C PRO A 148 -8.86 -11.62 8.45
N GLU A 149 -10.10 -11.30 8.85
CA GLU A 149 -11.28 -12.12 8.58
C GLU A 149 -11.60 -12.30 7.09
N HIS A 150 -11.10 -11.40 6.24
CA HIS A 150 -11.27 -11.45 4.78
C HIS A 150 -10.04 -12.01 4.03
N ALA A 151 -9.04 -12.54 4.74
CA ALA A 151 -7.81 -13.08 4.13
C ALA A 151 -8.10 -14.17 3.08
N HIS A 152 -9.20 -14.93 3.27
CA HIS A 152 -9.66 -15.96 2.34
C HIS A 152 -9.94 -15.46 0.91
N GLN A 153 -10.28 -14.17 0.74
CA GLN A 153 -10.46 -13.60 -0.59
C GLN A 153 -9.12 -13.47 -1.31
N LEU A 154 -8.09 -12.98 -0.62
CA LEU A 154 -6.74 -12.87 -1.18
C LEU A 154 -6.14 -14.25 -1.45
N ASP A 155 -6.35 -15.22 -0.56
CA ASP A 155 -5.92 -16.61 -0.76
C ASP A 155 -6.44 -17.19 -2.09
N TYR A 156 -7.72 -16.97 -2.38
CA TYR A 156 -8.35 -17.41 -3.61
C TYR A 156 -7.76 -16.73 -4.86
N VAL A 157 -7.68 -15.41 -4.87
CA VAL A 157 -7.23 -14.68 -6.08
C VAL A 157 -5.73 -14.80 -6.31
N ALA A 158 -4.92 -14.92 -5.27
CA ALA A 158 -3.49 -15.15 -5.39
C ALA A 158 -3.17 -16.49 -6.08
N ALA A 159 -3.93 -17.53 -5.77
CA ALA A 159 -3.84 -18.82 -6.44
C ALA A 159 -4.35 -18.78 -7.89
N LYS A 160 -5.42 -18.01 -8.14
CA LYS A 160 -6.10 -17.95 -9.44
C LYS A 160 -5.36 -17.11 -10.48
N TYR A 161 -4.65 -16.06 -10.02
CA TYR A 161 -3.93 -15.12 -10.88
C TYR A 161 -2.45 -15.03 -10.45
N PRO A 162 -1.64 -16.05 -10.74
CA PRO A 162 -0.25 -16.14 -10.30
C PRO A 162 0.67 -15.08 -10.94
N GLY A 163 0.28 -14.50 -12.08
CA GLY A 163 1.01 -13.44 -12.75
C GLY A 163 0.81 -12.04 -12.16
N ILE A 164 -0.14 -11.87 -11.22
CA ILE A 164 -0.33 -10.62 -10.47
C ILE A 164 0.57 -10.64 -9.23
N THR A 165 1.25 -9.52 -8.95
CA THR A 165 1.87 -9.29 -7.64
C THR A 165 0.83 -8.73 -6.69
N TRP A 166 0.43 -9.53 -5.69
CA TRP A 166 -0.52 -9.12 -4.64
C TRP A 166 0.23 -8.53 -3.46
N LEU A 167 -0.18 -7.37 -3.01
CA LEU A 167 0.51 -6.65 -1.96
C LEU A 167 -0.46 -6.32 -0.82
N ILE A 168 -0.23 -6.92 0.34
CA ILE A 168 -1.01 -6.68 1.55
C ILE A 168 -0.63 -5.29 2.11
N ASP A 169 -1.62 -4.39 2.23
CA ASP A 169 -1.42 -3.09 2.87
C ASP A 169 -1.49 -3.23 4.40
N HIS A 170 -0.61 -2.51 5.11
CA HIS A 170 -0.64 -2.31 6.56
C HIS A 170 -0.76 -3.63 7.35
N MET A 171 -0.06 -4.68 6.90
CA MET A 171 -0.13 -6.03 7.48
C MET A 171 -1.55 -6.62 7.58
N MET A 172 -2.53 -6.09 6.83
CA MET A 172 -3.96 -6.45 6.96
C MET A 172 -4.52 -6.15 8.37
N TYR A 173 -3.97 -5.11 9.03
CA TYR A 173 -4.42 -4.57 10.33
C TYR A 173 -4.45 -5.58 11.49
N PRO A 174 -3.31 -6.12 11.94
CA PRO A 174 -3.25 -6.82 13.21
C PRO A 174 -3.59 -5.84 14.35
N GLU A 175 -4.29 -6.33 15.36
CA GLU A 175 -4.66 -5.54 16.54
C GLU A 175 -4.06 -6.17 17.80
N PRO A 176 -3.56 -5.37 18.78
CA PRO A 176 -2.93 -5.90 19.99
C PRO A 176 -3.79 -6.87 20.80
N ASN A 177 -5.11 -6.72 20.73
CA ASN A 177 -6.06 -7.64 21.38
C ASN A 177 -6.03 -9.07 20.81
N MET A 178 -5.33 -9.31 19.69
CA MET A 178 -5.09 -10.64 19.14
C MET A 178 -3.93 -11.35 19.84
N ALA A 179 -3.12 -10.63 20.64
CA ALA A 179 -2.03 -11.19 21.42
C ALA A 179 -2.57 -12.00 22.63
N PRO A 180 -1.76 -12.92 23.23
CA PRO A 180 -0.40 -13.25 22.81
C PRO A 180 -0.32 -14.28 21.69
N ASP A 181 -1.41 -15.01 21.41
CA ASP A 181 -1.38 -16.17 20.51
C ASP A 181 -1.50 -15.81 19.02
N TRP A 182 -2.00 -14.63 18.71
CA TRP A 182 -2.25 -14.11 17.37
C TRP A 182 -3.07 -15.04 16.48
N ASP A 183 -3.95 -15.86 17.07
CA ASP A 183 -4.74 -16.86 16.35
C ASP A 183 -5.61 -16.25 15.25
N ALA A 184 -6.23 -15.10 15.51
CA ALA A 184 -7.03 -14.37 14.53
C ALA A 184 -6.20 -13.84 13.35
N TYR A 185 -4.88 -13.71 13.50
CA TYR A 185 -3.96 -13.23 12.48
C TYR A 185 -3.30 -14.37 11.66
N LYS A 186 -3.35 -15.61 12.13
CA LYS A 186 -2.78 -16.78 11.42
C LYS A 186 -3.23 -16.93 9.96
N PRO A 187 -4.51 -16.65 9.60
CA PRO A 187 -4.92 -16.69 8.18
C PRO A 187 -4.13 -15.71 7.29
N VAL A 188 -3.70 -14.57 7.81
CA VAL A 188 -2.88 -13.60 7.08
C VAL A 188 -1.46 -14.13 6.89
N LEU A 189 -0.85 -14.71 7.94
CA LEU A 189 0.46 -15.33 7.86
C LEU A 189 0.49 -16.51 6.87
N ALA A 190 -0.61 -17.26 6.79
CA ALA A 190 -0.74 -18.39 5.86
C ALA A 190 -0.74 -17.97 4.38
N LEU A 191 -1.00 -16.69 4.06
CA LEU A 191 -0.90 -16.16 2.69
C LEU A 191 0.53 -16.19 2.16
N ALA A 192 1.52 -16.28 3.03
CA ALA A 192 2.93 -16.41 2.66
C ALA A 192 3.25 -17.67 1.83
N LYS A 193 2.34 -18.66 1.79
CA LYS A 193 2.44 -19.83 0.91
C LYS A 193 2.42 -19.48 -0.58
N HIS A 194 1.89 -18.30 -0.94
CA HIS A 194 1.86 -17.80 -2.31
C HIS A 194 3.09 -16.92 -2.58
N ASP A 195 3.93 -17.30 -3.53
CA ASP A 195 5.15 -16.57 -3.88
C ASP A 195 4.87 -15.16 -4.45
N ASN A 196 3.69 -14.97 -5.03
CA ASN A 196 3.22 -13.72 -5.59
C ASN A 196 2.52 -12.80 -4.58
N VAL A 197 2.49 -13.17 -3.28
CA VAL A 197 1.95 -12.34 -2.21
C VAL A 197 3.09 -11.73 -1.40
N LEU A 198 3.07 -10.41 -1.27
CA LEU A 198 4.01 -9.59 -0.53
C LEU A 198 3.27 -8.75 0.52
N MET A 199 3.99 -8.14 1.45
CA MET A 199 3.38 -7.39 2.55
C MET A 199 4.05 -6.04 2.79
N LYS A 200 3.24 -5.01 2.97
CA LYS A 200 3.69 -3.73 3.55
C LYS A 200 3.54 -3.79 5.06
N ILE A 201 4.65 -3.66 5.77
CA ILE A 201 4.67 -3.46 7.22
C ILE A 201 4.72 -1.95 7.44
N SER A 202 3.58 -1.38 7.75
CA SER A 202 3.34 0.07 7.79
C SER A 202 2.18 0.39 8.72
N ASP A 203 1.97 1.66 9.03
CA ASP A 203 0.86 2.14 9.88
C ASP A 203 0.89 1.58 11.31
N ILE A 204 2.09 1.29 11.83
CA ILE A 204 2.31 0.57 13.09
C ILE A 204 1.78 1.39 14.27
N HIS A 205 2.09 2.70 14.30
CA HIS A 205 1.67 3.61 15.38
C HIS A 205 0.14 3.69 15.55
N ASN A 206 -0.61 3.51 14.45
CA ASN A 206 -2.07 3.50 14.49
C ASN A 206 -2.67 2.16 14.96
N ARG A 207 -1.84 1.12 15.05
CA ARG A 207 -2.26 -0.20 15.52
C ARG A 207 -1.83 -0.48 16.94
N SER A 208 -0.78 0.19 17.40
CA SER A 208 -0.27 0.09 18.76
C SER A 208 -1.28 0.65 19.77
N GLU A 209 -1.36 0.03 20.95
CA GLU A 209 -2.02 0.59 22.14
C GLU A 209 -1.06 1.51 22.92
N SER A 210 0.23 1.54 22.55
CA SER A 210 1.24 2.40 23.14
C SER A 210 1.38 3.68 22.33
N ASP A 211 1.46 4.83 23.02
CA ASP A 211 1.82 6.12 22.41
C ASP A 211 3.35 6.29 22.33
N GLU A 212 4.13 5.32 22.81
CA GLU A 212 5.57 5.43 22.95
C GLU A 212 6.31 4.68 21.83
N HIS A 213 7.22 5.40 21.15
CA HIS A 213 8.21 4.81 20.24
C HIS A 213 9.09 3.79 21.00
N PRO A 214 9.36 2.58 20.50
CA PRO A 214 9.12 2.12 19.12
C PRO A 214 7.86 1.22 18.96
N PHE A 215 6.82 1.40 19.74
CA PHE A 215 5.56 0.65 19.64
C PHE A 215 5.76 -0.86 19.83
N SER A 216 6.41 -1.21 20.95
CA SER A 216 6.93 -2.56 21.20
C SER A 216 5.87 -3.65 21.34
N ASP A 217 4.64 -3.29 21.65
CA ASP A 217 3.46 -4.17 21.66
C ASP A 217 3.15 -4.78 20.27
N MET A 218 3.62 -4.12 19.20
CA MET A 218 3.47 -4.61 17.83
C MET A 218 4.67 -5.45 17.33
N HIS A 219 5.77 -5.50 18.08
CA HIS A 219 7.01 -6.12 17.58
C HIS A 219 6.88 -7.62 17.31
N ASP A 220 6.10 -8.35 18.13
CA ASP A 220 5.97 -9.80 17.96
C ASP A 220 5.22 -10.13 16.65
N VAL A 221 4.10 -9.45 16.36
CA VAL A 221 3.37 -9.69 15.10
C VAL A 221 4.17 -9.23 13.88
N ILE A 222 4.98 -8.15 13.99
CA ILE A 222 5.88 -7.71 12.92
C ILE A 222 6.92 -8.80 12.63
N LYS A 223 7.55 -9.37 13.66
CA LYS A 223 8.53 -10.46 13.51
C LYS A 223 7.86 -11.69 12.89
N MET A 224 6.68 -12.09 13.38
CA MET A 224 5.92 -13.20 12.79
C MET A 224 5.62 -12.98 11.31
N ALA A 225 5.26 -11.77 10.90
CA ALA A 225 5.03 -11.43 9.51
C ALA A 225 6.33 -11.50 8.68
N MET A 226 7.44 -10.95 9.21
CA MET A 226 8.74 -11.02 8.55
C MET A 226 9.27 -12.45 8.44
N ASP A 227 9.04 -13.29 9.46
CA ASP A 227 9.44 -14.71 9.44
C ASP A 227 8.61 -15.49 8.41
N ALA A 228 7.29 -15.25 8.34
CA ALA A 228 6.41 -15.96 7.42
C ALA A 228 6.68 -15.60 5.95
N PHE A 229 6.77 -14.29 5.64
CA PHE A 229 6.97 -13.81 4.26
C PHE A 229 8.43 -13.78 3.84
N GLY A 230 9.36 -13.78 4.79
CA GLY A 230 10.78 -13.57 4.55
C GLY A 230 11.11 -12.13 4.19
N THR A 231 12.34 -11.71 4.49
CA THR A 231 12.81 -10.32 4.30
C THR A 231 12.83 -9.83 2.85
N ASN A 232 12.66 -10.73 1.88
CA ASN A 232 12.57 -10.38 0.45
C ASN A 232 11.16 -10.02 -0.02
N ARG A 233 10.12 -10.27 0.80
CA ARG A 233 8.71 -10.04 0.43
C ARG A 233 7.99 -9.06 1.37
N VAL A 234 8.74 -8.35 2.21
CA VAL A 234 8.23 -7.29 3.09
C VAL A 234 8.81 -5.94 2.68
N MET A 235 8.04 -4.87 2.85
CA MET A 235 8.47 -3.52 2.49
C MET A 235 7.83 -2.46 3.37
N TRP A 236 8.54 -1.33 3.49
CA TRP A 236 8.13 -0.16 4.23
C TRP A 236 7.19 0.74 3.44
N GLY A 237 6.33 1.48 4.13
CA GLY A 237 5.49 2.53 3.60
C GLY A 237 4.82 3.31 4.74
N THR A 238 4.34 4.52 4.49
CA THR A 238 3.87 5.41 5.55
C THR A 238 2.41 5.80 5.46
N GLY A 239 1.83 5.91 4.26
CA GLY A 239 0.54 6.58 4.05
C GLY A 239 0.63 8.12 4.10
N TYR A 240 1.82 8.70 4.29
CA TYR A 240 2.10 10.13 4.38
C TYR A 240 1.99 10.80 2.98
N PRO A 241 1.49 12.04 2.83
CA PRO A 241 0.95 12.91 3.89
C PRO A 241 -0.56 12.72 4.12
N GLY A 242 -1.05 11.50 4.27
CA GLY A 242 -2.45 11.19 4.50
C GLY A 242 -3.15 12.23 5.39
N TYR A 243 -4.37 12.65 5.03
CA TYR A 243 -5.01 13.76 5.72
C TYR A 243 -5.24 13.49 7.21
N HIS A 244 -5.42 12.24 7.59
CA HIS A 244 -5.49 11.86 9.00
C HIS A 244 -4.23 12.20 9.79
N ARG A 245 -3.04 12.11 9.19
CA ARG A 245 -1.79 12.51 9.84
C ARG A 245 -1.77 14.00 10.15
N VAL A 246 -2.19 14.82 9.18
CA VAL A 246 -2.26 16.29 9.35
C VAL A 246 -3.25 16.66 10.45
N GLU A 247 -4.41 16.02 10.49
CA GLU A 247 -5.47 16.31 11.46
C GLU A 247 -5.23 15.74 12.84
N HIS A 248 -4.57 14.59 12.93
CA HIS A 248 -4.38 13.86 14.19
C HIS A 248 -2.95 13.97 14.75
N GLY A 249 -2.06 14.70 14.09
CA GLY A 249 -0.69 14.89 14.55
C GLY A 249 0.13 13.58 14.59
N TRP A 250 -0.15 12.67 13.68
CA TRP A 250 0.56 11.39 13.60
C TRP A 250 2.03 11.55 13.23
N LEU A 251 2.79 10.44 13.26
CA LEU A 251 4.23 10.44 13.04
C LEU A 251 4.62 11.21 11.78
N SER A 252 5.64 12.05 11.89
CA SER A 252 6.29 12.66 10.74
C SER A 252 7.01 11.61 9.89
N LEU A 253 7.37 11.95 8.66
CA LEU A 253 8.17 11.07 7.81
C LEU A 253 9.52 10.73 8.46
N ALA A 254 10.11 11.69 9.18
CA ALA A 254 11.34 11.47 9.95
C ALA A 254 11.14 10.42 11.06
N ASP A 255 10.03 10.51 11.81
CA ASP A 255 9.72 9.57 12.89
C ASP A 255 9.40 8.17 12.38
N GLU A 256 8.71 8.06 11.23
CA GLU A 256 8.50 6.77 10.55
C GLU A 256 9.81 6.09 10.15
N LEU A 257 10.76 6.86 9.60
CA LEU A 257 12.08 6.33 9.27
C LEU A 257 12.90 5.96 10.51
N LYS A 258 12.77 6.76 11.57
CA LYS A 258 13.41 6.49 12.86
C LYS A 258 12.87 5.20 13.46
N LEU A 259 11.56 4.96 13.37
CA LEU A 259 10.94 3.73 13.85
C LEU A 259 11.62 2.49 13.24
N VAL A 260 11.89 2.50 11.95
CA VAL A 260 12.57 1.38 11.30
C VAL A 260 14.06 1.30 11.68
N ARG A 261 14.76 2.43 11.55
CA ARG A 261 16.22 2.47 11.70
C ARG A 261 16.71 2.20 13.12
N GLU A 262 15.94 2.64 14.12
CA GLU A 262 16.30 2.52 15.54
C GLU A 262 15.41 1.51 16.28
N GLY A 263 14.13 1.40 15.93
CA GLY A 263 13.17 0.54 16.61
C GLY A 263 13.24 -0.93 16.21
N PHE A 264 13.70 -1.24 14.99
CA PHE A 264 13.78 -2.61 14.49
C PHE A 264 15.20 -3.19 14.62
N GLY A 265 15.77 -3.13 15.83
CA GLY A 265 17.12 -3.59 16.11
C GLY A 265 17.38 -5.09 15.89
N TRP A 266 16.35 -5.88 15.58
CA TRP A 266 16.49 -7.28 15.17
C TRP A 266 16.82 -7.46 13.68
N LEU A 267 16.67 -6.43 12.86
CA LEU A 267 17.06 -6.48 11.45
C LEU A 267 18.54 -6.15 11.29
N SER A 268 19.26 -6.99 10.56
CA SER A 268 20.58 -6.62 10.06
C SER A 268 20.51 -5.44 9.10
N SER A 269 21.63 -4.73 8.89
CA SER A 269 21.66 -3.62 7.92
C SER A 269 21.21 -4.04 6.51
N ALA A 270 21.57 -5.25 6.08
CA ALA A 270 21.16 -5.76 4.77
C ALA A 270 19.66 -6.02 4.67
N GLU A 271 19.01 -6.42 5.76
CA GLU A 271 17.55 -6.61 5.82
C GLU A 271 16.80 -5.29 5.91
N GLN A 272 17.31 -4.33 6.71
CA GLN A 272 16.78 -2.96 6.70
C GLN A 272 16.84 -2.36 5.29
N ASP A 273 17.92 -2.62 4.60
CA ASP A 273 18.16 -2.18 3.25
C ASP A 273 17.10 -2.73 2.28
N LYS A 274 16.80 -4.00 2.32
CA LYS A 274 15.74 -4.61 1.52
C LYS A 274 14.37 -4.02 1.88
N TYR A 275 14.09 -3.89 3.17
CA TYR A 275 12.81 -3.42 3.68
C TYR A 275 12.55 -1.95 3.32
N LEU A 276 13.54 -1.07 3.48
CA LEU A 276 13.41 0.37 3.21
C LEU A 276 13.39 0.74 1.72
N GLY A 277 13.83 -0.16 0.81
CA GLY A 277 13.81 0.21 -0.61
C GLY A 277 14.18 -0.91 -1.58
N GLY A 278 15.09 -1.82 -1.23
CA GLY A 278 15.57 -2.85 -2.15
C GLY A 278 14.45 -3.73 -2.73
N ASN A 279 13.47 -4.12 -1.91
CA ASN A 279 12.31 -4.88 -2.38
C ASN A 279 11.39 -4.05 -3.28
N ALA A 280 11.16 -2.79 -2.93
CA ALA A 280 10.36 -1.89 -3.74
C ALA A 280 10.99 -1.65 -5.12
N MET A 281 12.30 -1.43 -5.18
CA MET A 281 13.04 -1.25 -6.43
C MET A 281 12.97 -2.46 -7.37
N ARG A 282 12.73 -3.64 -6.84
CA ARG A 282 12.59 -4.88 -7.62
C ARG A 282 11.18 -5.08 -8.18
N ILE A 283 10.15 -4.53 -7.52
CA ILE A 283 8.74 -4.82 -7.80
C ILE A 283 8.13 -3.77 -8.73
N TRP A 284 8.35 -2.48 -8.46
CA TRP A 284 7.86 -1.40 -9.31
C TRP A 284 8.86 -1.09 -10.41
N ASN A 285 8.35 -0.85 -11.61
CA ASN A 285 9.17 -0.41 -12.74
C ASN A 285 9.44 1.10 -12.61
N TRP A 286 10.65 1.44 -12.17
CA TRP A 286 11.13 2.83 -12.02
C TRP A 286 11.89 3.34 -13.26
N ASN A 287 12.24 2.44 -14.18
CA ASN A 287 12.96 2.76 -15.40
C ASN A 287 11.96 2.67 -16.55
N ARG A 288 11.28 3.77 -16.82
CA ARG A 288 10.44 3.90 -18.00
C ARG A 288 11.34 4.45 -19.11
N GLU A 289 11.84 3.58 -19.98
CA GLU A 289 12.46 3.95 -21.24
C GLU A 289 11.39 4.12 -22.32
#